data_beac0f4f5a3eab1591474c6920407643
#
_entry.id   beac0f4f5a3eab1591474c6920407643
#
_cell.length_a   1.000
_cell.length_b   1.000
_cell.length_c   1.000
_cell.angle_alpha   90.00
_cell.angle_beta   90.00
_cell.angle_gamma   90.00
#
_symmetry.space_group_name_H-M   'P 1'
#
loop_
_entity.id
_entity.type
_entity.pdbx_description
1 polymer ?
#
loop_
_entity_poly.entity_id
_entity_poly.type
_entity_poly.pdbx_seq_one_letter_code
_entity_poly.pdbx_strand_id
1 'polypeptide(L)'
;HIVSTLAEARAFIKEVGYPVIVKPDNGCGAEATYKLRNFTELKKFYAEPHNVRYIMEEYINGTIVSFDGVADSHCVPLFYTSNVFPTPMLDIVSQNGDLSYWTQKSVPAALKDVGFRTIKAFGAKSRFFHCEFFRLNEDKPGLGKKGDYVALEVNMRPAGGYTPDMINYANSVDCYQIWADMVCYDEVRNAELDGPKYFCVYAGRRDCHEYKHTHAQIMAKYGSRMRMCERIP
;
A
#
# COMPACT_ATOMS: atom_id res chain seq x y z
N HIS A 1 10.09 -16.00 0.73
CA HIS A 1 11.10 -17.00 1.04
C HIS A 1 12.42 -16.31 1.41
N ILE A 2 13.02 -16.67 2.54
CA ILE A 2 14.34 -16.12 2.90
C ILE A 2 15.38 -16.77 1.98
N VAL A 3 16.22 -15.97 1.35
CA VAL A 3 17.30 -16.42 0.45
C VAL A 3 18.60 -15.73 0.84
N SER A 4 19.54 -16.50 1.32
CA SER A 4 20.86 -16.01 1.75
C SER A 4 21.95 -16.30 0.73
N THR A 5 21.71 -17.25 -0.17
CA THR A 5 22.67 -17.69 -1.17
C THR A 5 22.09 -17.72 -2.58
N LEU A 6 22.99 -17.61 -3.58
CA LEU A 6 22.61 -17.75 -4.97
C LEU A 6 21.98 -19.13 -5.28
N ALA A 7 22.40 -20.18 -4.56
CA ALA A 7 21.86 -21.52 -4.75
C ALA A 7 20.39 -21.60 -4.28
N GLU A 8 20.08 -21.06 -3.09
CA GLU A 8 18.70 -20.99 -2.58
C GLU A 8 17.78 -20.16 -3.48
N ALA A 9 18.28 -18.99 -3.94
CA ALA A 9 17.55 -18.15 -4.87
C ALA A 9 17.23 -18.88 -6.17
N ARG A 10 18.18 -19.62 -6.73
CA ARG A 10 17.95 -20.43 -7.94
C ARG A 10 16.93 -21.55 -7.71
N ALA A 11 16.93 -22.18 -6.54
CA ALA A 11 15.94 -23.20 -6.21
C ALA A 11 14.54 -22.58 -6.17
N PHE A 12 14.36 -21.46 -5.48
CA PHE A 12 13.09 -20.74 -5.45
C PHE A 12 12.62 -20.29 -6.83
N ILE A 13 13.52 -19.71 -7.64
CA ILE A 13 13.18 -19.26 -9.01
C ILE A 13 12.76 -20.44 -9.91
N LYS A 14 13.30 -21.64 -9.69
CA LYS A 14 12.86 -22.83 -10.42
C LYS A 14 11.38 -23.16 -10.19
N GLU A 15 10.86 -22.81 -9.01
CA GLU A 15 9.45 -23.04 -8.67
C GLU A 15 8.54 -21.95 -9.22
N VAL A 16 8.93 -20.66 -9.08
CA VAL A 16 8.04 -19.52 -9.36
C VAL A 16 8.31 -18.85 -10.71
N GLY A 17 9.48 -19.06 -11.31
CA GLY A 17 9.91 -18.39 -12.54
C GLY A 17 10.42 -16.96 -12.33
N TYR A 18 10.85 -16.33 -13.42
CA TYR A 18 11.14 -14.89 -13.47
C TYR A 18 9.92 -14.08 -13.94
N PRO A 19 9.83 -12.79 -13.59
CA PRO A 19 10.67 -12.07 -12.65
C PRO A 19 10.38 -12.43 -11.20
N VAL A 20 11.33 -12.12 -10.31
CA VAL A 20 11.16 -12.21 -8.85
C VAL A 20 11.39 -10.84 -8.21
N ILE A 21 10.80 -10.61 -7.05
CA ILE A 21 11.06 -9.44 -6.22
C ILE A 21 11.98 -9.84 -5.07
N VAL A 22 12.99 -9.02 -4.82
CA VAL A 22 13.92 -9.18 -3.69
C VAL A 22 13.88 -7.91 -2.87
N LYS A 23 13.55 -8.02 -1.59
CA LYS A 23 13.40 -6.89 -0.67
C LYS A 23 13.98 -7.21 0.71
N PRO A 24 14.42 -6.21 1.51
CA PRO A 24 14.76 -6.43 2.91
C PRO A 24 13.60 -7.10 3.66
N ASP A 25 13.90 -8.02 4.58
CA ASP A 25 12.86 -8.67 5.38
C ASP A 25 12.25 -7.72 6.44
N ASN A 26 12.92 -6.59 6.71
CA ASN A 26 12.38 -5.48 7.46
C ASN A 26 12.75 -4.16 6.75
N GLY A 27 11.77 -3.35 6.43
CA GLY A 27 11.97 -2.09 5.70
C GLY A 27 10.63 -1.41 5.42
N CYS A 28 10.66 -0.26 4.77
CA CYS A 28 9.46 0.45 4.35
C CYS A 28 9.68 1.21 3.03
N GLY A 29 8.60 1.53 2.32
CA GLY A 29 8.64 2.43 1.17
C GLY A 29 9.34 1.91 -0.07
N ALA A 30 9.43 0.59 -0.25
CA ALA A 30 10.12 -0.07 -1.37
C ALA A 30 11.64 0.25 -1.45
N GLU A 31 12.24 0.78 -0.39
CA GLU A 31 13.68 1.02 -0.32
C GLU A 31 14.44 -0.30 -0.45
N ALA A 32 15.53 -0.28 -1.22
CA ALA A 32 16.36 -1.46 -1.51
C ALA A 32 15.57 -2.69 -2.03
N THR A 33 14.45 -2.45 -2.71
CA THR A 33 13.65 -3.49 -3.37
C THR A 33 14.05 -3.61 -4.83
N TYR A 34 14.28 -4.84 -5.29
CA TYR A 34 14.77 -5.13 -6.64
C TYR A 34 13.81 -6.08 -7.36
N LYS A 35 13.52 -5.77 -8.64
CA LYS A 35 12.85 -6.69 -9.55
C LYS A 35 13.92 -7.34 -10.44
N LEU A 36 14.18 -8.62 -10.22
CA LEU A 36 15.17 -9.39 -10.98
C LEU A 36 14.46 -10.17 -12.09
N ARG A 37 14.85 -9.91 -13.34
CA ARG A 37 14.18 -10.41 -14.53
C ARG A 37 14.84 -11.62 -15.16
N ASN A 38 16.09 -11.88 -14.78
CA ASN A 38 16.90 -12.94 -15.38
C ASN A 38 18.09 -13.32 -14.49
N PHE A 39 18.80 -14.37 -14.91
CA PHE A 39 19.95 -14.88 -14.16
C PHE A 39 21.13 -13.90 -14.08
N THR A 40 21.30 -13.04 -15.07
CA THR A 40 22.37 -12.02 -15.05
C THR A 40 22.12 -10.99 -13.96
N GLU A 41 20.88 -10.50 -13.82
CA GLU A 41 20.50 -9.58 -12.75
C GLU A 41 20.61 -10.26 -11.37
N LEU A 42 20.21 -11.52 -11.26
CA LEU A 42 20.36 -12.30 -10.04
C LEU A 42 21.84 -12.45 -9.62
N LYS A 43 22.74 -12.78 -10.57
CA LYS A 43 24.18 -12.87 -10.28
C LYS A 43 24.75 -11.52 -9.84
N LYS A 44 24.33 -10.43 -10.47
CA LYS A 44 24.79 -9.09 -10.08
C LYS A 44 24.35 -8.77 -8.67
N PHE A 45 23.10 -9.05 -8.28
CA PHE A 45 22.60 -8.84 -6.93
C PHE A 45 23.46 -9.58 -5.89
N TYR A 46 23.77 -10.86 -6.10
CA TYR A 46 24.59 -11.63 -5.15
C TYR A 46 26.08 -11.35 -5.21
N ALA A 47 26.57 -10.61 -6.21
CA ALA A 47 27.96 -10.15 -6.26
C ALA A 47 28.21 -8.88 -5.42
N GLU A 48 27.17 -8.16 -5.07
CA GLU A 48 27.22 -6.97 -4.23
C GLU A 48 27.06 -7.35 -2.74
N PRO A 49 27.80 -6.73 -1.82
CA PRO A 49 27.62 -6.99 -0.39
C PRO A 49 26.30 -6.36 0.10
N HIS A 50 25.55 -7.12 0.85
CA HIS A 50 24.31 -6.65 1.49
C HIS A 50 24.42 -6.76 2.99
N ASN A 51 24.13 -5.66 3.71
CA ASN A 51 24.23 -5.60 5.18
C ASN A 51 22.92 -5.99 5.89
N VAL A 52 21.90 -6.35 5.12
CA VAL A 52 20.57 -6.74 5.62
C VAL A 52 20.14 -8.07 5.02
N ARG A 53 19.31 -8.79 5.74
CA ARG A 53 18.69 -10.01 5.23
C ARG A 53 17.61 -9.68 4.21
N TYR A 54 17.57 -10.44 3.13
CA TYR A 54 16.59 -10.29 2.07
C TYR A 54 15.61 -11.47 2.02
N ILE A 55 14.39 -11.17 1.63
CA ILE A 55 13.40 -12.15 1.20
C ILE A 55 13.21 -12.06 -0.31
N MET A 56 12.91 -13.18 -0.93
CA MET A 56 12.55 -13.29 -2.34
C MET A 56 11.11 -13.73 -2.46
N GLU A 57 10.38 -13.05 -3.34
CA GLU A 57 8.96 -13.30 -3.60
C GLU A 57 8.74 -13.47 -5.11
N GLU A 58 7.73 -14.25 -5.47
CA GLU A 58 7.30 -14.28 -6.86
C GLU A 58 6.71 -12.92 -7.26
N TYR A 59 6.88 -12.56 -8.51
CA TYR A 59 6.27 -11.34 -9.04
C TYR A 59 4.78 -11.54 -9.26
N ILE A 60 3.99 -10.58 -8.78
CA ILE A 60 2.54 -10.56 -8.94
C ILE A 60 2.16 -9.39 -9.85
N ASN A 61 1.46 -9.71 -10.97
CA ASN A 61 0.84 -8.70 -11.81
C ASN A 61 -0.51 -8.30 -11.20
N GLY A 62 -0.52 -7.20 -10.48
CA GLY A 62 -1.69 -6.73 -9.76
C GLY A 62 -1.67 -5.22 -9.54
N THR A 63 -2.86 -4.67 -9.32
CA THR A 63 -3.01 -3.30 -8.83
C THR A 63 -2.94 -3.30 -7.31
N ILE A 64 -2.07 -2.50 -6.73
CA ILE A 64 -1.96 -2.40 -5.27
C ILE A 64 -3.19 -1.65 -4.73
N VAL A 65 -3.81 -2.24 -3.73
CA VAL A 65 -4.89 -1.64 -2.95
C VAL A 65 -4.59 -1.82 -1.47
N SER A 66 -4.99 -0.85 -0.65
CA SER A 66 -4.86 -0.99 0.80
C SER A 66 -6.20 -1.34 1.46
N PHE A 67 -6.10 -1.89 2.64
CA PHE A 67 -7.17 -2.00 3.62
C PHE A 67 -6.68 -1.34 4.89
N ASP A 68 -7.21 -0.16 5.19
CA ASP A 68 -6.75 0.74 6.24
C ASP A 68 -7.84 0.93 7.29
N GLY A 69 -7.46 1.15 8.54
CA GLY A 69 -8.43 1.46 9.56
C GLY A 69 -7.91 1.38 10.99
N VAL A 70 -8.86 1.29 11.92
CA VAL A 70 -8.63 1.15 13.37
C VAL A 70 -9.39 -0.08 13.85
N ALA A 71 -8.73 -0.97 14.58
CA ALA A 71 -9.32 -2.15 15.16
C ALA A 71 -9.39 -2.05 16.70
N ASP A 72 -10.42 -2.63 17.29
CA ASP A 72 -10.62 -2.76 18.73
C ASP A 72 -9.74 -3.85 19.38
N SER A 73 -9.91 -4.08 20.67
CA SER A 73 -9.18 -5.11 21.44
C SER A 73 -9.48 -6.54 21.00
N HIS A 74 -10.54 -6.76 20.21
CA HIS A 74 -10.98 -8.06 19.70
C HIS A 74 -10.59 -8.30 18.25
N CYS A 75 -9.75 -7.41 17.65
CA CYS A 75 -9.38 -7.43 16.24
C CYS A 75 -10.58 -7.19 15.30
N VAL A 76 -11.59 -6.44 15.75
CA VAL A 76 -12.71 -6.04 14.90
C VAL A 76 -12.47 -4.61 14.42
N PRO A 77 -12.47 -4.35 13.09
CA PRO A 77 -12.35 -3.00 12.59
C PRO A 77 -13.54 -2.13 13.00
N LEU A 78 -13.28 -1.10 13.79
CA LEU A 78 -14.24 -0.05 14.16
C LEU A 78 -14.49 0.91 12.99
N PHE A 79 -13.46 1.14 12.22
CA PHE A 79 -13.47 1.92 10.99
C PHE A 79 -12.53 1.28 9.98
N TYR A 80 -12.92 1.29 8.71
CA TYR A 80 -12.07 0.82 7.60
C TYR A 80 -12.36 1.56 6.30
N THR A 81 -11.33 1.63 5.46
CA THR A 81 -11.33 2.28 4.16
C THR A 81 -10.32 1.60 3.23
N SER A 82 -10.16 2.10 2.02
CA SER A 82 -9.23 1.54 1.05
C SER A 82 -8.67 2.61 0.13
N ASN A 83 -7.39 2.49 -0.21
CA ASN A 83 -6.73 3.28 -1.23
C ASN A 83 -6.37 2.40 -2.42
N VAL A 84 -6.27 3.01 -3.60
CA VAL A 84 -5.82 2.36 -4.84
C VAL A 84 -4.56 3.04 -5.32
N PHE A 85 -3.51 2.26 -5.52
CA PHE A 85 -2.22 2.68 -6.04
C PHE A 85 -2.06 2.09 -7.45
N PRO A 86 -2.33 2.88 -8.51
CA PRO A 86 -2.31 2.38 -9.89
C PRO A 86 -0.91 2.02 -10.36
N THR A 87 0.11 2.69 -9.81
CA THR A 87 1.51 2.42 -10.11
C THR A 87 2.19 1.89 -8.85
N PRO A 88 2.84 0.71 -8.91
CA PRO A 88 3.60 0.18 -7.77
C PRO A 88 4.68 1.17 -7.30
N MET A 89 4.88 1.29 -5.99
CA MET A 89 5.92 2.16 -5.42
C MET A 89 7.32 1.83 -5.95
N LEU A 90 7.61 0.54 -6.18
CA LEU A 90 8.87 0.11 -6.78
C LEU A 90 9.12 0.76 -8.15
N ASP A 91 8.09 0.85 -9.00
CA ASP A 91 8.22 1.47 -10.32
C ASP A 91 8.37 2.99 -10.21
N ILE A 92 7.66 3.63 -9.28
CA ILE A 92 7.78 5.07 -9.00
C ILE A 92 9.20 5.41 -8.53
N VAL A 93 9.73 4.68 -7.56
CA VAL A 93 11.07 4.91 -7.01
C VAL A 93 12.15 4.63 -8.06
N SER A 94 12.07 3.49 -8.76
CA SER A 94 13.10 3.10 -9.75
C SER A 94 13.15 3.99 -10.99
N GLN A 95 12.02 4.62 -11.35
CA GLN A 95 11.91 5.48 -12.55
C GLN A 95 11.87 6.97 -12.19
N ASN A 96 12.05 7.32 -10.91
CA ASN A 96 11.85 8.69 -10.41
C ASN A 96 10.48 9.27 -10.81
N GLY A 97 9.43 8.43 -10.81
CA GLY A 97 8.09 8.75 -11.28
C GLY A 97 7.29 9.63 -10.32
N ASP A 98 6.17 10.14 -10.80
CA ASP A 98 5.22 10.88 -9.98
C ASP A 98 4.27 9.92 -9.25
N LEU A 99 4.03 10.18 -7.98
CA LEU A 99 3.10 9.41 -7.18
C LEU A 99 1.68 9.96 -7.35
N SER A 100 0.75 9.10 -7.71
CA SER A 100 -0.68 9.39 -7.62
C SER A 100 -1.45 8.17 -7.12
N TYR A 101 -2.42 8.39 -6.24
CA TYR A 101 -3.30 7.36 -5.72
C TYR A 101 -4.59 7.99 -5.19
N TRP A 102 -5.58 7.19 -4.85
CA TRP A 102 -6.84 7.72 -4.34
C TRP A 102 -7.48 6.82 -3.30
N THR A 103 -8.20 7.45 -2.38
CA THR A 103 -9.10 6.76 -1.44
C THR A 103 -10.44 6.47 -2.12
N GLN A 104 -10.95 5.25 -1.97
CA GLN A 104 -12.22 4.81 -2.54
C GLN A 104 -13.41 5.26 -1.68
N LYS A 105 -14.56 5.52 -2.33
CA LYS A 105 -15.82 5.81 -1.62
C LYS A 105 -16.35 4.64 -0.81
N SER A 106 -16.04 3.41 -1.24
CA SER A 106 -16.49 2.18 -0.59
C SER A 106 -15.42 1.09 -0.77
N VAL A 107 -15.34 0.21 0.20
CA VAL A 107 -14.45 -0.95 0.16
C VAL A 107 -15.18 -2.10 -0.53
N PRO A 108 -14.62 -2.71 -1.61
CA PRO A 108 -15.21 -3.88 -2.24
C PRO A 108 -15.41 -5.03 -1.25
N ALA A 109 -16.52 -5.77 -1.37
CA ALA A 109 -16.86 -6.85 -0.43
C ALA A 109 -15.77 -7.91 -0.30
N ALA A 110 -15.14 -8.30 -1.41
CA ALA A 110 -14.04 -9.27 -1.40
C ALA A 110 -12.78 -8.74 -0.69
N LEU A 111 -12.46 -7.42 -0.85
CA LEU A 111 -11.36 -6.80 -0.12
C LEU A 111 -11.67 -6.70 1.37
N LYS A 112 -12.91 -6.36 1.73
CA LYS A 112 -13.38 -6.34 3.12
C LYS A 112 -13.19 -7.72 3.75
N ASP A 113 -13.64 -8.79 3.11
CA ASP A 113 -13.51 -10.16 3.62
C ASP A 113 -12.04 -10.54 3.89
N VAL A 114 -11.17 -10.37 2.90
CA VAL A 114 -9.74 -10.70 3.08
C VAL A 114 -9.07 -9.78 4.11
N GLY A 115 -9.43 -8.51 4.15
CA GLY A 115 -8.94 -7.55 5.14
C GLY A 115 -9.29 -7.96 6.57
N PHE A 116 -10.54 -8.29 6.85
CA PHE A 116 -10.98 -8.75 8.18
C PHE A 116 -10.26 -10.04 8.60
N ARG A 117 -10.11 -10.99 7.69
CA ARG A 117 -9.33 -12.23 7.96
C ARG A 117 -7.87 -11.93 8.28
N THR A 118 -7.26 -10.99 7.55
CA THR A 118 -5.87 -10.57 7.78
C THR A 118 -5.71 -9.91 9.15
N ILE A 119 -6.58 -8.95 9.51
CA ILE A 119 -6.56 -8.27 10.80
C ILE A 119 -6.64 -9.28 11.94
N LYS A 120 -7.54 -10.27 11.82
CA LYS A 120 -7.71 -11.33 12.81
C LYS A 120 -6.48 -12.25 12.88
N ALA A 121 -5.95 -12.67 11.73
CA ALA A 121 -4.80 -13.58 11.66
C ALA A 121 -3.52 -12.98 12.26
N PHE A 122 -3.31 -11.67 12.06
CA PHE A 122 -2.16 -10.95 12.60
C PHE A 122 -2.38 -10.39 14.02
N GLY A 123 -3.58 -10.57 14.58
CA GLY A 123 -3.86 -10.11 15.95
C GLY A 123 -3.78 -8.59 16.10
N ALA A 124 -4.34 -7.83 15.15
CA ALA A 124 -4.31 -6.37 15.16
C ALA A 124 -5.25 -5.80 16.23
N LYS A 125 -4.83 -5.85 17.49
CA LYS A 125 -5.61 -5.42 18.66
C LYS A 125 -5.31 -3.98 19.02
N SER A 126 -6.35 -3.18 19.25
CA SER A 126 -6.29 -1.80 19.78
C SER A 126 -5.28 -0.94 19.03
N ARG A 127 -5.40 -0.86 17.69
CA ARG A 127 -4.44 -0.12 16.86
C ARG A 127 -4.95 0.25 15.47
N PHE A 128 -4.22 1.14 14.85
CA PHE A 128 -4.27 1.31 13.40
C PHE A 128 -3.74 0.08 12.68
N PHE A 129 -4.26 -0.14 11.48
CA PHE A 129 -3.71 -1.09 10.52
C PHE A 129 -3.66 -0.48 9.12
N HIS A 130 -2.64 -0.85 8.37
CA HIS A 130 -2.42 -0.55 6.96
C HIS A 130 -1.95 -1.84 6.29
N CYS A 131 -2.87 -2.53 5.62
CA CYS A 131 -2.59 -3.79 4.93
C CYS A 131 -2.66 -3.56 3.43
N GLU A 132 -1.64 -3.96 2.70
CA GLU A 132 -1.60 -3.86 1.25
C GLU A 132 -1.84 -5.22 0.59
N PHE A 133 -2.58 -5.19 -0.52
CA PHE A 133 -2.93 -6.34 -1.33
C PHE A 133 -2.72 -6.05 -2.81
N PHE A 134 -2.32 -7.05 -3.57
CA PHE A 134 -2.49 -7.05 -5.01
C PHE A 134 -3.91 -7.50 -5.36
N ARG A 135 -4.65 -6.66 -6.07
CA ARG A 135 -5.81 -7.12 -6.84
C ARG A 135 -5.28 -7.64 -8.16
N LEU A 136 -5.37 -8.95 -8.39
CA LEU A 136 -4.82 -9.62 -9.55
C LEU A 136 -5.37 -9.05 -10.87
N ASN A 137 -4.49 -8.72 -11.81
CA ASN A 137 -4.84 -8.26 -13.15
C ASN A 137 -5.10 -9.42 -14.12
N GLU A 138 -4.66 -10.62 -13.75
CA GLU A 138 -4.77 -11.87 -14.51
C GLU A 138 -4.86 -13.07 -13.56
N ASP A 139 -5.26 -14.23 -14.09
CA ASP A 139 -5.24 -15.48 -13.32
C ASP A 139 -3.80 -15.86 -12.97
N LYS A 140 -3.56 -16.22 -11.71
CA LYS A 140 -2.25 -16.65 -11.23
C LYS A 140 -2.37 -18.05 -10.61
N PRO A 141 -1.84 -19.09 -11.26
CA PRO A 141 -1.89 -20.46 -10.73
C PRO A 141 -1.34 -20.55 -9.30
N GLY A 142 -2.07 -21.21 -8.41
CA GLY A 142 -1.69 -21.34 -6.99
C GLY A 142 -2.05 -20.15 -6.09
N LEU A 143 -2.40 -18.99 -6.65
CA LEU A 143 -2.74 -17.79 -5.86
C LEU A 143 -4.19 -17.32 -6.02
N GLY A 144 -4.72 -17.30 -7.25
CA GLY A 144 -6.09 -16.85 -7.46
C GLY A 144 -6.40 -16.52 -8.91
N LYS A 145 -7.62 -16.01 -9.14
CA LYS A 145 -8.11 -15.54 -10.43
C LYS A 145 -8.01 -14.03 -10.54
N LYS A 146 -8.11 -13.51 -11.75
CA LYS A 146 -8.23 -12.07 -12.01
C LYS A 146 -9.30 -11.45 -11.12
N GLY A 147 -8.93 -10.41 -10.38
CA GLY A 147 -9.79 -9.69 -9.45
C GLY A 147 -9.70 -10.18 -8.00
N ASP A 148 -9.10 -11.35 -7.73
CA ASP A 148 -8.84 -11.81 -6.37
C ASP A 148 -7.72 -10.97 -5.72
N TYR A 149 -7.67 -11.03 -4.39
CA TYR A 149 -6.71 -10.27 -3.58
C TYR A 149 -5.66 -11.19 -2.98
N VAL A 150 -4.39 -10.83 -3.18
CA VAL A 150 -3.22 -11.52 -2.61
C VAL A 150 -2.49 -10.55 -1.70
N ALA A 151 -2.16 -10.95 -0.47
CA ALA A 151 -1.49 -10.09 0.48
C ALA A 151 -0.09 -9.68 -0.02
N LEU A 152 0.25 -8.41 0.18
CA LEU A 152 1.57 -7.83 -0.12
C LEU A 152 2.32 -7.49 1.16
N GLU A 153 1.70 -6.70 2.04
CA GLU A 153 2.32 -6.17 3.25
C GLU A 153 1.29 -5.92 4.34
N VAL A 154 1.69 -6.15 5.60
CA VAL A 154 0.82 -5.91 6.76
C VAL A 154 1.55 -5.01 7.74
N ASN A 155 1.08 -3.78 7.89
CA ASN A 155 1.61 -2.78 8.79
C ASN A 155 0.62 -2.47 9.92
N MET A 156 1.07 -2.61 11.17
CA MET A 156 0.27 -2.35 12.36
C MET A 156 0.45 -0.90 12.84
N ARG A 157 0.25 0.03 11.92
CA ARG A 157 0.37 1.48 12.09
C ARG A 157 -0.54 2.19 11.08
N PRO A 158 -0.78 3.52 11.22
CA PRO A 158 -1.42 4.28 10.16
C PRO A 158 -0.58 4.27 8.87
N ALA A 159 -1.23 4.42 7.73
CA ALA A 159 -0.56 4.65 6.46
C ALA A 159 0.31 5.91 6.52
N GLY A 160 1.35 5.95 5.68
CA GLY A 160 2.29 7.07 5.66
C GLY A 160 1.81 8.29 4.89
N GLY A 161 2.61 9.37 4.96
CA GLY A 161 2.38 10.61 4.24
C GLY A 161 1.04 11.25 4.55
N TYR A 162 0.38 11.80 3.54
CA TYR A 162 -0.93 12.45 3.64
C TYR A 162 -2.13 11.47 3.57
N THR A 163 -1.87 10.16 3.61
CA THR A 163 -2.95 9.16 3.52
C THR A 163 -3.99 9.29 4.64
N PRO A 164 -3.62 9.55 5.91
CA PRO A 164 -4.61 9.78 6.96
C PRO A 164 -5.52 10.99 6.68
N ASP A 165 -4.96 12.10 6.17
CA ASP A 165 -5.74 13.27 5.79
C ASP A 165 -6.69 12.96 4.63
N MET A 166 -6.21 12.21 3.62
CA MET A 166 -7.05 11.75 2.52
C MET A 166 -8.19 10.85 3.00
N ILE A 167 -7.92 9.96 3.96
CA ILE A 167 -8.93 9.12 4.61
C ILE A 167 -10.00 9.99 5.27
N ASN A 168 -9.58 11.02 6.01
CA ASN A 168 -10.48 11.95 6.68
C ASN A 168 -11.36 12.69 5.66
N TYR A 169 -10.77 13.26 4.61
CA TYR A 169 -11.52 13.96 3.55
C TYR A 169 -12.45 13.02 2.76
N ALA A 170 -11.99 11.81 2.45
CA ALA A 170 -12.78 10.86 1.67
C ALA A 170 -13.97 10.30 2.46
N ASN A 171 -13.82 10.12 3.75
CA ASN A 171 -14.83 9.47 4.59
C ASN A 171 -15.63 10.44 5.46
N SER A 172 -15.29 11.75 5.47
CA SER A 172 -15.87 12.75 6.38
C SER A 172 -15.74 12.35 7.85
N VAL A 173 -14.55 11.89 8.22
CA VAL A 173 -14.22 11.43 9.59
C VAL A 173 -12.96 12.11 10.08
N ASP A 174 -12.66 11.94 11.35
CA ASP A 174 -11.34 12.12 11.92
C ASP A 174 -10.82 10.76 12.42
N CYS A 175 -9.93 10.13 11.66
CA CYS A 175 -9.39 8.82 12.00
C CYS A 175 -8.55 8.85 13.29
N TYR A 176 -8.01 10.01 13.67
CA TYR A 176 -7.28 10.18 14.94
C TYR A 176 -8.25 10.23 16.13
N GLN A 177 -9.43 10.86 15.95
CA GLN A 177 -10.50 10.80 16.95
C GLN A 177 -11.02 9.39 17.13
N ILE A 178 -11.21 8.64 16.01
CA ILE A 178 -11.60 7.23 16.06
C ILE A 178 -10.57 6.41 16.85
N TRP A 179 -9.28 6.66 16.61
CA TRP A 179 -8.21 5.99 17.34
C TRP A 179 -8.21 6.36 18.83
N ALA A 180 -8.40 7.63 19.18
CA ALA A 180 -8.50 8.09 20.56
C ALA A 180 -9.69 7.46 21.30
N ASP A 181 -10.85 7.40 20.64
CA ASP A 181 -12.04 6.71 21.16
C ASP A 181 -11.76 5.23 21.41
N MET A 182 -11.13 4.55 20.47
CA MET A 182 -10.76 3.14 20.60
C MET A 182 -9.80 2.93 21.78
N VAL A 183 -8.79 3.77 21.94
CA VAL A 183 -7.83 3.66 23.06
C VAL A 183 -8.51 3.89 24.41
N CYS A 184 -9.42 4.84 24.48
CA CYS A 184 -10.09 5.19 25.74
C CYS A 184 -11.26 4.27 26.09
N TYR A 185 -11.99 3.78 25.10
CA TYR A 185 -13.30 3.15 25.29
C TYR A 185 -13.46 1.80 24.59
N ASP A 186 -12.50 1.40 23.77
CA ASP A 186 -12.57 0.21 22.90
C ASP A 186 -13.75 0.22 21.90
N GLU A 187 -14.33 1.40 21.66
CA GLU A 187 -15.46 1.64 20.74
C GLU A 187 -15.39 3.07 20.19
N VAL A 188 -16.18 3.38 19.17
CA VAL A 188 -16.33 4.75 18.67
C VAL A 188 -17.44 5.46 19.45
N ARG A 189 -17.14 6.60 20.05
CA ARG A 189 -18.08 7.40 20.85
C ARG A 189 -18.26 8.82 20.34
N ASN A 190 -17.18 9.49 19.96
CA ASN A 190 -17.18 10.91 19.64
C ASN A 190 -17.00 11.17 18.13
N ALA A 191 -16.53 10.18 17.38
CA ALA A 191 -16.37 10.30 15.94
C ALA A 191 -17.66 9.90 15.21
N GLU A 192 -18.08 10.72 14.24
CA GLU A 192 -19.18 10.40 13.32
C GLU A 192 -18.64 9.54 12.17
N LEU A 193 -19.32 8.41 11.86
CA LEU A 193 -18.92 7.51 10.78
C LEU A 193 -19.84 7.55 9.55
N ASP A 194 -21.02 8.14 9.69
CA ASP A 194 -22.09 8.15 8.66
C ASP A 194 -22.04 9.36 7.74
N GLY A 195 -20.97 10.14 7.78
CA GLY A 195 -20.76 11.27 6.92
C GLY A 195 -20.68 10.89 5.43
N PRO A 196 -20.85 11.86 4.51
CA PRO A 196 -20.81 11.61 3.07
C PRO A 196 -19.42 11.10 2.66
N LYS A 197 -19.42 10.15 1.71
CA LYS A 197 -18.20 9.52 1.19
C LYS A 197 -17.81 10.11 -0.16
N TYR A 198 -16.53 10.32 -0.36
CA TYR A 198 -15.94 10.91 -1.56
C TYR A 198 -14.78 10.06 -2.08
N PHE A 199 -14.39 10.29 -3.34
CA PHE A 199 -13.06 9.96 -3.81
C PHE A 199 -12.12 11.10 -3.41
N CYS A 200 -11.03 10.80 -2.72
CA CYS A 200 -9.96 11.76 -2.46
C CYS A 200 -8.71 11.33 -3.21
N VAL A 201 -8.16 12.21 -4.03
CA VAL A 201 -7.01 11.92 -4.91
C VAL A 201 -5.79 12.67 -4.40
N TYR A 202 -4.67 11.96 -4.28
CA TYR A 202 -3.34 12.53 -4.16
C TYR A 202 -2.67 12.56 -5.53
N ALA A 203 -2.04 13.67 -5.88
CA ALA A 203 -1.25 13.82 -7.09
C ALA A 203 0.02 14.62 -6.77
N GLY A 204 1.14 13.94 -6.64
CA GLY A 204 2.46 14.54 -6.49
C GLY A 204 3.02 14.98 -7.84
N ARG A 205 3.81 16.05 -7.83
CA ARG A 205 4.59 16.54 -8.98
C ARG A 205 6.01 16.83 -8.52
N ARG A 206 6.98 16.57 -9.37
CA ARG A 206 8.40 16.82 -9.09
C ARG A 206 8.90 18.01 -9.86
N ASP A 207 9.76 18.84 -9.26
CA ASP A 207 10.34 20.01 -9.93
C ASP A 207 11.25 19.64 -11.10
N CYS A 208 11.80 18.42 -11.10
CA CYS A 208 12.67 17.93 -12.17
C CYS A 208 11.91 17.43 -13.42
N HIS A 209 10.56 17.40 -13.38
CA HIS A 209 9.75 16.93 -14.50
C HIS A 209 9.10 18.11 -15.24
N GLU A 210 9.04 17.99 -16.57
CA GLU A 210 8.25 18.87 -17.40
C GLU A 210 6.81 18.37 -17.52
N TYR A 211 5.85 19.27 -17.33
CA TYR A 211 4.43 18.94 -17.38
C TYR A 211 3.70 19.75 -18.45
N LYS A 212 2.74 19.11 -19.11
CA LYS A 212 1.86 19.75 -20.10
C LYS A 212 1.10 20.95 -19.52
N HIS A 213 0.74 20.91 -18.25
CA HIS A 213 -0.02 21.96 -17.58
C HIS A 213 0.78 22.59 -16.45
N THR A 214 0.79 23.91 -16.39
CA THR A 214 1.39 24.65 -15.29
C THR A 214 0.59 24.46 -14.00
N HIS A 215 1.22 24.75 -12.85
CA HIS A 215 0.51 24.75 -11.57
C HIS A 215 -0.70 25.71 -11.59
N ALA A 216 -0.54 26.91 -12.13
CA ALA A 216 -1.63 27.89 -12.24
C ALA A 216 -2.82 27.36 -13.05
N GLN A 217 -2.58 26.65 -14.16
CA GLN A 217 -3.65 26.04 -14.97
C GLN A 217 -4.38 24.94 -14.19
N ILE A 218 -3.66 24.14 -13.40
CA ILE A 218 -4.26 23.12 -12.54
C ILE A 218 -5.11 23.78 -11.45
N MET A 219 -4.58 24.80 -10.78
CA MET A 219 -5.30 25.55 -9.75
C MET A 219 -6.55 26.24 -10.30
N ALA A 220 -6.48 26.83 -11.47
CA ALA A 220 -7.65 27.43 -12.13
C ALA A 220 -8.77 26.42 -12.42
N LYS A 221 -8.39 25.17 -12.76
CA LYS A 221 -9.36 24.11 -13.10
C LYS A 221 -9.89 23.34 -11.89
N TYR A 222 -9.04 23.07 -10.90
CA TYR A 222 -9.36 22.15 -9.82
C TYR A 222 -9.27 22.78 -8.42
N GLY A 223 -8.78 24.02 -8.27
CA GLY A 223 -8.53 24.66 -6.99
C GLY A 223 -9.71 24.65 -6.03
N SER A 224 -10.93 24.87 -6.56
CA SER A 224 -12.17 24.83 -5.74
C SER A 224 -12.50 23.45 -5.14
N ARG A 225 -11.88 22.40 -5.65
CA ARG A 225 -12.06 21.01 -5.17
C ARG A 225 -10.88 20.52 -4.34
N MET A 226 -9.79 21.30 -4.27
CA MET A 226 -8.60 20.92 -3.48
C MET A 226 -8.86 21.14 -2.01
N ARG A 227 -8.38 20.22 -1.20
CA ARG A 227 -8.40 20.30 0.26
C ARG A 227 -7.03 20.69 0.81
N MET A 228 -5.98 20.28 0.11
CA MET A 228 -4.60 20.55 0.47
C MET A 228 -3.78 20.79 -0.79
N CYS A 229 -2.84 21.72 -0.74
CA CYS A 229 -1.88 21.97 -1.79
C CYS A 229 -0.60 22.52 -1.15
N GLU A 230 0.44 21.71 -1.11
CA GLU A 230 1.69 22.04 -0.44
C GLU A 230 2.88 21.72 -1.32
N ARG A 231 3.97 22.47 -1.11
CA ARG A 231 5.28 22.12 -1.66
C ARG A 231 6.05 21.39 -0.57
N ILE A 232 6.37 20.14 -0.83
CA ILE A 232 7.17 19.32 0.07
C ILE A 232 8.65 19.66 -0.17
N PRO A 233 9.45 19.90 0.88
CA PRO A 233 10.88 20.21 0.79
C PRO A 233 11.70 19.14 0.09
#